data_b4683e35dabadfed0e374d507d4e7d42
#
_entry.id   b4683e35dabadfed0e374d507d4e7d42
#
_cell.length_a   1.000
_cell.length_b   1.000
_cell.length_c   1.000
_cell.angle_alpha   90.00
_cell.angle_beta   90.00
_cell.angle_gamma   90.00
#
_symmetry.space_group_name_H-M   'P 1'
#
loop_
_entity.id
_entity.type
_entity.pdbx_description
1 polymer ?
#
loop_
_entity_poly.entity_id
_entity_poly.type
_entity_poly.pdbx_seq_one_letter_code
_entity_poly.pdbx_strand_id
1 'polypeptide(L)'
;DGIIRIGAEVGPGDILVGKVTPKGESALTAEERLLRAIFGAKAHDVRDTSLKMPHGAYGRVIDVVRFSRENGDDLAPGVNEQVRVYVAQRRKIQQGDKIAGRHGNKGVICNVLPVEDMPYMADGTPIDVILNPLGVPSRMNVGQLLECHLGWAAACGWDTEQADSDKYVPGPFFTATPVFDGAKEDEIAEVIRRANKNMLNKATAAFGDHMRPEFVTQLDERGKTRLFDGRTGEEFREPITVGTSYILKLGHMVDDKIHARSTGPYSLVTQQPLGGKAQFGGQRFGEM
;
A
#
# COMPACT_ATOMS: atom_id res chain seq x y z
N ASP A 1 -29.28 18.31 -10.80
CA ASP A 1 -28.52 19.31 -10.04
C ASP A 1 -27.06 19.45 -10.47
N GLY A 2 -26.56 18.66 -11.44
CA GLY A 2 -25.18 18.75 -11.91
C GLY A 2 -24.11 18.21 -10.95
N ILE A 3 -24.48 17.53 -9.88
CA ILE A 3 -23.58 16.91 -8.90
C ILE A 3 -23.77 15.41 -8.97
N ILE A 4 -22.65 14.67 -8.90
CA ILE A 4 -22.67 13.20 -8.94
C ILE A 4 -23.35 12.63 -7.70
N ARG A 5 -24.07 11.52 -7.85
CA ARG A 5 -24.74 10.84 -6.75
C ARG A 5 -23.77 9.97 -5.93
N ILE A 6 -24.06 9.81 -4.64
CA ILE A 6 -23.38 8.85 -3.77
C ILE A 6 -23.59 7.43 -4.30
N GLY A 7 -22.54 6.61 -4.25
CA GLY A 7 -22.55 5.23 -4.75
C GLY A 7 -22.18 5.07 -6.23
N ALA A 8 -22.05 6.17 -7.00
CA ALA A 8 -21.63 6.11 -8.39
C ALA A 8 -20.18 5.64 -8.53
N GLU A 9 -19.91 4.79 -9.50
CA GLU A 9 -18.55 4.46 -9.93
C GLU A 9 -18.06 5.51 -10.92
N VAL A 10 -16.81 5.97 -10.71
CA VAL A 10 -16.20 7.03 -11.49
C VAL A 10 -14.83 6.60 -11.99
N GLY A 11 -14.55 6.95 -13.24
CA GLY A 11 -13.27 6.75 -13.91
C GLY A 11 -12.69 8.06 -14.46
N PRO A 12 -11.50 7.99 -15.08
CA PRO A 12 -10.85 9.16 -15.65
C PRO A 12 -11.74 9.90 -16.63
N GLY A 13 -11.90 11.21 -16.43
CA GLY A 13 -12.70 12.07 -17.31
C GLY A 13 -14.18 12.18 -16.96
N ASP A 14 -14.71 11.36 -16.06
CA ASP A 14 -16.11 11.47 -15.61
C ASP A 14 -16.35 12.78 -14.87
N ILE A 15 -17.50 13.38 -15.09
CA ILE A 15 -17.89 14.64 -14.47
C ILE A 15 -18.38 14.38 -13.04
N LEU A 16 -17.69 14.95 -12.07
CA LEU A 16 -18.06 14.90 -10.65
C LEU A 16 -19.03 16.04 -10.29
N VAL A 17 -18.71 17.26 -10.75
CA VAL A 17 -19.53 18.43 -10.53
C VAL A 17 -19.58 19.22 -11.83
N GLY A 18 -20.78 19.40 -12.37
CA GLY A 18 -21.02 20.22 -13.56
C GLY A 18 -20.86 21.69 -13.25
N LYS A 19 -20.02 22.38 -14.02
CA LYS A 19 -19.81 23.83 -13.90
C LYS A 19 -19.61 24.44 -15.28
N VAL A 20 -20.24 25.55 -15.51
CA VAL A 20 -20.07 26.35 -16.72
C VAL A 20 -19.65 27.77 -16.34
N THR A 21 -18.77 28.34 -17.14
CA THR A 21 -18.32 29.73 -16.97
C THR A 21 -18.54 30.53 -18.24
N PRO A 22 -18.88 31.82 -18.17
CA PRO A 22 -19.02 32.66 -19.36
C PRO A 22 -17.68 32.77 -20.10
N LYS A 23 -17.69 32.70 -21.42
CA LYS A 23 -16.53 32.98 -22.27
C LYS A 23 -16.34 34.52 -22.37
N GLY A 24 -15.15 34.99 -21.94
CA GLY A 24 -14.75 36.38 -22.27
C GLY A 24 -14.41 36.47 -23.77
N GLU A 25 -14.57 37.67 -24.35
CA GLU A 25 -14.30 37.96 -25.77
C GLU A 25 -12.86 37.60 -26.20
N SER A 26 -11.90 37.68 -25.28
CA SER A 26 -10.49 37.33 -25.51
C SER A 26 -10.21 35.80 -25.63
N ALA A 27 -11.17 34.96 -25.26
CA ALA A 27 -11.00 33.49 -25.25
C ALA A 27 -11.53 32.81 -26.50
N LEU A 28 -12.02 33.57 -27.47
CA LEU A 28 -12.50 33.01 -28.76
C LEU A 28 -11.29 32.66 -29.65
N THR A 29 -11.27 31.47 -30.16
CA THR A 29 -10.30 31.07 -31.20
C THR A 29 -10.55 31.86 -32.48
N ALA A 30 -9.51 31.99 -33.35
CA ALA A 30 -9.67 32.66 -34.63
C ALA A 30 -10.77 32.06 -35.50
N GLU A 31 -10.93 30.73 -35.45
CA GLU A 31 -11.96 29.98 -36.15
C GLU A 31 -13.38 30.30 -35.62
N GLU A 32 -13.54 30.36 -34.28
CA GLU A 32 -14.82 30.70 -33.64
C GLU A 32 -15.23 32.17 -33.96
N ARG A 33 -14.28 33.08 -34.05
CA ARG A 33 -14.53 34.47 -34.47
C ARG A 33 -15.00 34.53 -35.90
N LEU A 34 -14.40 33.75 -36.79
CA LEU A 34 -14.75 33.66 -38.19
C LEU A 34 -16.15 33.06 -38.37
N LEU A 35 -16.46 32.01 -37.69
CA LEU A 35 -17.79 31.37 -37.68
C LEU A 35 -18.87 32.31 -37.16
N ARG A 36 -18.58 33.10 -36.11
CA ARG A 36 -19.48 34.11 -35.55
C ARG A 36 -19.74 35.23 -36.55
N ALA A 37 -18.72 35.64 -37.29
CA ALA A 37 -18.85 36.69 -38.32
C ALA A 37 -19.63 36.21 -39.57
N ILE A 38 -19.47 34.95 -39.97
CA ILE A 38 -20.10 34.46 -41.24
C ILE A 38 -21.51 33.96 -40.99
N PHE A 39 -21.78 33.25 -39.91
CA PHE A 39 -23.07 32.57 -39.71
C PHE A 39 -23.97 33.22 -38.69
N GLY A 40 -23.57 34.32 -38.03
CA GLY A 40 -24.34 34.94 -36.96
C GLY A 40 -24.66 33.96 -35.82
N ALA A 41 -23.95 32.83 -35.80
CA ALA A 41 -24.21 31.72 -34.91
C ALA A 41 -24.08 32.17 -33.48
N LYS A 42 -25.03 31.87 -32.64
CA LYS A 42 -24.92 31.86 -31.18
C LYS A 42 -23.86 30.81 -30.83
N ALA A 43 -22.58 31.25 -30.94
CA ALA A 43 -21.48 30.51 -30.34
C ALA A 43 -21.84 30.31 -28.86
N HIS A 44 -21.65 29.12 -28.30
CA HIS A 44 -21.93 28.87 -26.90
C HIS A 44 -21.22 29.92 -26.08
N ASP A 45 -21.98 30.82 -25.42
CA ASP A 45 -21.48 31.93 -24.61
C ASP A 45 -20.83 31.43 -23.31
N VAL A 46 -20.82 30.12 -23.11
CA VAL A 46 -20.31 29.43 -21.91
C VAL A 46 -19.24 28.40 -22.26
N ARG A 47 -18.25 28.29 -21.38
CA ARG A 47 -17.21 27.27 -21.41
C ARG A 47 -17.49 26.24 -20.31
N ASP A 48 -17.36 24.95 -20.64
CA ASP A 48 -17.42 23.87 -19.66
C ASP A 48 -16.15 23.89 -18.79
N THR A 49 -16.33 24.14 -17.49
CA THR A 49 -15.28 24.12 -16.45
C THR A 49 -15.60 23.10 -15.37
N SER A 50 -16.38 22.08 -15.72
CA SER A 50 -16.79 21.00 -14.80
C SER A 50 -15.58 20.36 -14.13
N LEU A 51 -15.76 20.00 -12.86
CA LEU A 51 -14.79 19.17 -12.15
C LEU A 51 -14.87 17.74 -12.67
N LYS A 52 -13.81 17.29 -13.29
CA LYS A 52 -13.69 15.92 -13.83
C LYS A 52 -12.73 15.10 -12.99
N MET A 53 -12.98 13.78 -12.97
CA MET A 53 -12.06 12.84 -12.33
C MET A 53 -10.70 12.92 -13.01
N PRO A 54 -9.59 13.10 -12.25
CA PRO A 54 -8.25 13.20 -12.79
C PRO A 54 -7.84 11.95 -13.56
N HIS A 55 -6.95 12.10 -14.54
CA HIS A 55 -6.38 10.98 -15.27
C HIS A 55 -5.61 10.04 -14.33
N GLY A 56 -5.88 8.74 -14.44
CA GLY A 56 -5.29 7.69 -13.59
C GLY A 56 -5.96 7.53 -12.22
N ALA A 57 -7.04 8.26 -11.93
CA ALA A 57 -7.84 8.09 -10.73
C ALA A 57 -9.19 7.46 -11.05
N TYR A 58 -9.65 6.55 -10.20
CA TYR A 58 -10.93 5.86 -10.31
C TYR A 58 -11.44 5.52 -8.90
N GLY A 59 -12.71 5.21 -8.78
CA GLY A 59 -13.25 4.81 -7.49
C GLY A 59 -14.77 4.87 -7.44
N ARG A 60 -15.29 4.84 -6.22
CA ARG A 60 -16.72 4.97 -5.95
C ARG A 60 -16.97 6.17 -5.05
N VAL A 61 -17.95 6.98 -5.40
CA VAL A 61 -18.37 8.12 -4.57
C VAL A 61 -19.00 7.62 -3.29
N ILE A 62 -18.41 7.97 -2.15
CA ILE A 62 -18.90 7.59 -0.82
C ILE A 62 -19.66 8.69 -0.12
N ASP A 63 -19.30 9.95 -0.38
CA ASP A 63 -19.96 11.08 0.22
C ASP A 63 -19.84 12.33 -0.67
N VAL A 64 -20.83 13.23 -0.56
CA VAL A 64 -20.85 14.52 -1.24
C VAL A 64 -21.33 15.59 -0.25
N VAL A 65 -20.44 16.50 0.12
CA VAL A 65 -20.74 17.58 1.04
C VAL A 65 -20.85 18.90 0.26
N ARG A 66 -21.96 19.59 0.45
CA ARG A 66 -22.22 20.89 -0.17
C ARG A 66 -22.17 21.97 0.91
N PHE A 67 -21.32 22.93 0.72
CA PHE A 67 -21.20 24.12 1.53
C PHE A 67 -21.83 25.28 0.80
N SER A 68 -22.63 26.09 1.49
CA SER A 68 -23.30 27.24 0.92
C SER A 68 -23.22 28.41 1.87
N ARG A 69 -22.96 29.58 1.31
CA ARG A 69 -22.98 30.84 2.09
C ARG A 69 -24.35 31.14 2.69
N GLU A 70 -25.42 30.66 2.05
CA GLU A 70 -26.79 30.77 2.56
C GLU A 70 -26.98 29.99 3.83
N ASN A 71 -26.28 28.86 3.99
CA ASN A 71 -26.30 28.02 5.19
C ASN A 71 -25.40 28.55 6.32
N GLY A 72 -24.68 29.67 6.09
CA GLY A 72 -23.75 30.23 7.07
C GLY A 72 -22.35 29.63 7.06
N ASP A 73 -22.02 28.82 6.06
CA ASP A 73 -20.69 28.24 5.92
C ASP A 73 -19.63 29.32 5.61
N ASP A 74 -18.45 29.18 6.22
CA ASP A 74 -17.32 30.09 5.98
C ASP A 74 -16.64 29.71 4.64
N LEU A 75 -16.92 30.51 3.61
CA LEU A 75 -16.39 30.34 2.25
C LEU A 75 -15.48 31.50 1.86
N ALA A 76 -14.50 31.21 1.01
CA ALA A 76 -13.59 32.20 0.48
C ALA A 76 -14.35 33.37 -0.19
N PRO A 77 -13.79 34.59 -0.20
CA PRO A 77 -14.40 35.73 -0.87
C PRO A 77 -14.73 35.42 -2.34
N GLY A 78 -15.97 35.72 -2.76
CA GLY A 78 -16.42 35.48 -4.13
C GLY A 78 -16.95 34.06 -4.41
N VAL A 79 -16.89 33.15 -3.44
CA VAL A 79 -17.45 31.78 -3.54
C VAL A 79 -18.81 31.77 -2.86
N ASN A 80 -19.85 31.36 -3.57
CA ASN A 80 -21.21 31.18 -3.03
C ASN A 80 -21.48 29.78 -2.59
N GLU A 81 -20.98 28.79 -3.37
CA GLU A 81 -21.13 27.35 -3.08
C GLU A 81 -19.80 26.62 -3.33
N GLN A 82 -19.53 25.63 -2.51
CA GLN A 82 -18.41 24.70 -2.66
C GLN A 82 -18.93 23.28 -2.49
N VAL A 83 -18.55 22.41 -3.40
CA VAL A 83 -18.88 20.99 -3.33
C VAL A 83 -17.61 20.18 -3.09
N ARG A 84 -17.65 19.30 -2.10
CA ARG A 84 -16.57 18.35 -1.81
C ARG A 84 -17.09 16.94 -2.08
N VAL A 85 -16.47 16.26 -3.02
CA VAL A 85 -16.80 14.88 -3.40
C VAL A 85 -15.74 13.95 -2.81
N TYR A 86 -16.17 12.97 -2.03
CA TYR A 86 -15.31 11.93 -1.46
C TYR A 86 -15.40 10.68 -2.32
N VAL A 87 -14.27 10.26 -2.85
CA VAL A 87 -14.17 9.07 -3.69
C VAL A 87 -13.29 8.03 -3.01
N ALA A 88 -13.85 6.85 -2.74
CA ALA A 88 -13.13 5.72 -2.20
C ALA A 88 -12.45 4.94 -3.33
N GLN A 89 -11.19 4.66 -3.17
CA GLN A 89 -10.39 3.85 -4.07
C GLN A 89 -9.74 2.70 -3.31
N ARG A 90 -9.89 1.47 -3.82
CA ARG A 90 -9.22 0.31 -3.24
C ARG A 90 -7.93 0.05 -4.01
N ARG A 91 -6.80 0.30 -3.37
CA ARG A 91 -5.47 0.07 -3.94
C ARG A 91 -4.86 -1.18 -3.32
N LYS A 92 -4.79 -2.27 -4.08
CA LYS A 92 -4.05 -3.46 -3.69
C LYS A 92 -2.55 -3.19 -3.79
N ILE A 93 -1.75 -3.99 -3.08
CA ILE A 93 -0.29 -3.98 -3.20
C ILE A 93 0.10 -4.39 -4.61
N GLN A 94 1.02 -3.64 -5.22
CA GLN A 94 1.54 -3.93 -6.55
C GLN A 94 3.04 -3.61 -6.63
N GLN A 95 3.67 -4.02 -7.71
CA GLN A 95 5.07 -3.68 -8.01
C GLN A 95 5.25 -2.16 -8.03
N GLY A 96 6.31 -1.68 -7.39
CA GLY A 96 6.61 -0.25 -7.28
C GLY A 96 6.03 0.44 -6.04
N ASP A 97 5.13 -0.22 -5.29
CA ASP A 97 4.64 0.31 -4.02
C ASP A 97 5.72 0.23 -2.94
N LYS A 98 5.74 1.22 -2.07
CA LYS A 98 6.71 1.29 -0.98
C LYS A 98 6.12 0.73 0.30
N ILE A 99 6.87 -0.19 0.92
CA ILE A 99 6.58 -0.77 2.21
C ILE A 99 7.70 -0.48 3.20
N ALA A 100 7.42 -0.52 4.47
CA ALA A 100 8.40 -0.33 5.53
C ALA A 100 8.02 -1.10 6.79
N GLY A 101 9.03 -1.48 7.59
CA GLY A 101 8.83 -1.93 8.95
C GLY A 101 8.92 -0.78 9.95
N ARG A 102 9.09 -1.12 11.24
CA ARG A 102 9.22 -0.17 12.35
C ARG A 102 10.67 0.20 12.70
N HIS A 103 11.65 -0.34 11.98
CA HIS A 103 13.09 -0.24 12.30
C HIS A 103 13.89 0.56 11.25
N GLY A 104 13.21 1.45 10.50
CA GLY A 104 13.85 2.18 9.40
C GLY A 104 14.12 1.33 8.15
N ASN A 105 13.69 0.08 8.15
CA ASN A 105 13.75 -0.82 7.02
C ASN A 105 12.63 -0.47 6.03
N LYS A 106 13.00 0.10 4.90
CA LYS A 106 12.09 0.51 3.83
C LYS A 106 12.51 -0.09 2.51
N GLY A 107 11.54 -0.44 1.69
CA GLY A 107 11.81 -1.03 0.39
C GLY A 107 10.67 -0.81 -0.58
N VAL A 108 10.93 -1.11 -1.83
CA VAL A 108 9.95 -1.06 -2.91
C VAL A 108 9.71 -2.50 -3.38
N ILE A 109 8.46 -2.84 -3.59
CA ILE A 109 8.07 -4.16 -4.08
C ILE A 109 8.56 -4.30 -5.52
N CYS A 110 9.45 -5.25 -5.76
CA CYS A 110 9.99 -5.52 -7.09
C CYS A 110 9.15 -6.53 -7.86
N ASN A 111 8.56 -7.51 -7.19
CA ASN A 111 7.75 -8.53 -7.83
C ASN A 111 6.62 -9.02 -6.92
N VAL A 112 5.55 -9.50 -7.52
CA VAL A 112 4.43 -10.18 -6.87
C VAL A 112 4.28 -11.54 -7.53
N LEU A 113 4.50 -12.59 -6.76
CA LEU A 113 4.44 -13.97 -7.23
C LEU A 113 3.10 -14.62 -6.81
N PRO A 114 2.62 -15.61 -7.56
CA PRO A 114 1.55 -16.49 -7.11
C PRO A 114 1.94 -17.22 -5.82
N VAL A 115 0.97 -17.58 -4.99
CA VAL A 115 1.22 -18.26 -3.71
C VAL A 115 1.91 -19.60 -3.92
N GLU A 116 1.58 -20.29 -5.03
CA GLU A 116 2.14 -21.59 -5.40
C GLU A 116 3.64 -21.54 -5.70
N ASP A 117 4.13 -20.39 -6.18
CA ASP A 117 5.55 -20.19 -6.51
C ASP A 117 6.38 -19.70 -5.32
N MET A 118 5.71 -19.34 -4.22
CA MET A 118 6.39 -18.86 -3.02
C MET A 118 7.01 -20.03 -2.24
N PRO A 119 8.17 -19.82 -1.59
CA PRO A 119 8.73 -20.78 -0.66
C PRO A 119 7.74 -21.11 0.46
N TYR A 120 7.78 -22.33 0.95
CA TYR A 120 6.90 -22.80 2.02
C TYR A 120 7.66 -23.52 3.12
N MET A 121 7.09 -23.51 4.31
CA MET A 121 7.61 -24.19 5.50
C MET A 121 7.24 -25.68 5.51
N ALA A 122 7.82 -26.44 6.44
CA ALA A 122 7.60 -27.89 6.58
C ALA A 122 6.12 -28.29 6.79
N ASP A 123 5.32 -27.40 7.36
CA ASP A 123 3.88 -27.58 7.55
C ASP A 123 3.03 -27.18 6.32
N GLY A 124 3.68 -26.79 5.23
CA GLY A 124 3.02 -26.35 4.00
C GLY A 124 2.59 -24.87 4.00
N THR A 125 2.85 -24.12 5.07
CA THR A 125 2.51 -22.69 5.12
C THR A 125 3.43 -21.90 4.19
N PRO A 126 2.89 -21.13 3.22
CA PRO A 126 3.70 -20.32 2.31
C PRO A 126 4.23 -19.07 3.01
N ILE A 127 5.36 -18.57 2.51
CA ILE A 127 5.94 -17.31 2.94
C ILE A 127 5.23 -16.15 2.23
N ASP A 128 4.83 -15.12 2.97
CA ASP A 128 4.11 -13.97 2.42
C ASP A 128 5.04 -12.94 1.76
N VAL A 129 6.25 -12.73 2.33
CA VAL A 129 7.19 -11.70 1.89
C VAL A 129 8.62 -12.23 1.94
N ILE A 130 9.38 -11.99 0.87
CA ILE A 130 10.82 -12.26 0.79
C ILE A 130 11.56 -10.92 0.84
N LEU A 131 12.44 -10.77 1.80
CA LEU A 131 13.25 -9.57 2.00
C LEU A 131 14.72 -9.83 1.63
N ASN A 132 15.36 -8.84 1.01
CA ASN A 132 16.78 -8.93 0.70
C ASN A 132 17.60 -8.74 1.99
N PRO A 133 18.41 -9.75 2.41
CA PRO A 133 19.21 -9.69 3.63
C PRO A 133 20.33 -8.64 3.57
N LEU A 134 20.78 -8.23 2.39
CA LEU A 134 21.82 -7.20 2.25
C LEU A 134 21.40 -5.83 2.80
N GLY A 135 20.11 -5.59 2.97
CA GLY A 135 19.58 -4.38 3.58
C GLY A 135 19.79 -4.26 5.09
N VAL A 136 20.23 -5.34 5.77
CA VAL A 136 20.38 -5.39 7.23
C VAL A 136 21.79 -5.03 7.69
N PRO A 137 22.88 -5.66 7.22
CA PRO A 137 24.22 -5.47 7.79
C PRO A 137 24.73 -4.04 7.66
N SER A 138 24.57 -3.43 6.50
CA SER A 138 25.03 -2.06 6.23
C SER A 138 24.27 -0.99 7.01
N ARG A 139 23.02 -1.26 7.39
CA ARG A 139 22.15 -0.32 8.10
C ARG A 139 22.07 -0.56 9.60
N MET A 140 22.64 -1.65 10.08
CA MET A 140 22.76 -2.00 11.51
C MET A 140 21.41 -1.98 12.26
N ASN A 141 20.30 -2.20 11.59
CA ASN A 141 18.96 -2.23 12.18
C ASN A 141 18.58 -3.65 12.61
N VAL A 142 19.35 -4.21 13.56
CA VAL A 142 19.19 -5.60 14.04
C VAL A 142 17.84 -5.83 14.72
N GLY A 143 17.21 -4.78 15.25
CA GLY A 143 15.89 -4.88 15.88
C GLY A 143 14.80 -5.50 14.98
N GLN A 144 14.92 -5.40 13.66
CA GLN A 144 14.00 -6.07 12.74
C GLN A 144 14.11 -7.59 12.78
N LEU A 145 15.30 -8.15 13.02
CA LEU A 145 15.50 -9.59 13.19
C LEU A 145 14.93 -10.08 14.51
N LEU A 146 15.20 -9.35 15.60
CA LEU A 146 14.64 -9.66 16.92
C LEU A 146 13.10 -9.60 16.91
N GLU A 147 12.52 -8.59 16.25
CA GLU A 147 11.08 -8.50 16.03
C GLU A 147 10.55 -9.72 15.27
N CYS A 148 11.24 -10.12 14.21
CA CYS A 148 10.86 -11.26 13.37
C CYS A 148 10.80 -12.57 14.18
N HIS A 149 11.82 -12.83 15.00
CA HIS A 149 11.93 -14.01 15.86
C HIS A 149 10.86 -14.03 16.95
N LEU A 150 10.73 -12.93 17.70
CA LEU A 150 9.72 -12.82 18.75
C LEU A 150 8.30 -12.84 18.16
N GLY A 151 8.11 -12.22 17.00
CA GLY A 151 6.84 -12.23 16.29
C GLY A 151 6.41 -13.63 15.85
N TRP A 152 7.34 -14.48 15.41
CA TRP A 152 7.02 -15.87 15.12
C TRP A 152 6.55 -16.62 16.36
N ALA A 153 7.31 -16.50 17.46
CA ALA A 153 6.93 -17.12 18.72
C ALA A 153 5.56 -16.61 19.20
N ALA A 154 5.32 -15.32 19.12
CA ALA A 154 4.03 -14.73 19.49
C ALA A 154 2.85 -15.24 18.64
N ALA A 155 3.08 -15.44 17.34
CA ALA A 155 2.06 -16.03 16.44
C ALA A 155 1.75 -17.49 16.79
N CYS A 156 2.78 -18.27 17.14
CA CYS A 156 2.61 -19.67 17.54
C CYS A 156 1.98 -19.83 18.93
N GLY A 157 2.24 -18.89 19.84
CA GLY A 157 1.92 -18.98 21.24
C GLY A 157 2.93 -19.83 22.01
N TRP A 158 3.02 -19.64 23.31
CA TRP A 158 3.84 -20.45 24.22
C TRP A 158 3.24 -20.50 25.63
N ASP A 159 3.62 -21.51 26.41
CA ASP A 159 3.23 -21.56 27.82
C ASP A 159 4.03 -20.56 28.64
N THR A 160 3.35 -19.62 29.28
CA THR A 160 3.97 -18.57 30.09
C THR A 160 4.21 -18.99 31.54
N GLU A 161 3.47 -19.99 32.04
CA GLU A 161 3.50 -20.37 33.46
C GLU A 161 4.44 -21.56 33.73
N GLN A 162 4.52 -22.50 32.80
CA GLN A 162 5.31 -23.73 32.97
C GLN A 162 6.12 -24.06 31.71
N ALA A 163 7.43 -23.94 31.80
CA ALA A 163 8.36 -24.24 30.71
C ALA A 163 8.24 -25.69 30.16
N ASP A 164 7.74 -26.61 30.98
CA ASP A 164 7.65 -28.05 30.66
C ASP A 164 6.21 -28.56 30.53
N SER A 165 5.28 -27.71 30.27
CA SER A 165 3.89 -28.09 30.01
C SER A 165 3.77 -28.88 28.70
N ASP A 166 3.05 -30.01 28.76
CA ASP A 166 2.67 -30.78 27.56
C ASP A 166 1.32 -30.30 26.99
N LYS A 167 0.80 -29.22 27.55
CA LYS A 167 -0.47 -28.65 27.13
C LYS A 167 -0.28 -27.62 26.04
N TYR A 168 -1.05 -27.74 24.97
CA TYR A 168 -1.08 -26.72 23.92
C TYR A 168 -1.75 -25.43 24.42
N VAL A 169 -1.11 -24.30 24.16
CA VAL A 169 -1.63 -22.95 24.44
C VAL A 169 -1.83 -22.22 23.11
N PRO A 170 -3.06 -21.81 22.77
CA PRO A 170 -3.31 -21.16 21.49
C PRO A 170 -2.72 -19.74 21.46
N GLY A 171 -2.05 -19.40 20.34
CA GLY A 171 -1.68 -18.03 19.98
C GLY A 171 -2.76 -17.39 19.11
N PRO A 172 -2.56 -16.15 18.63
CA PRO A 172 -1.36 -15.32 18.87
C PRO A 172 -1.41 -14.55 20.19
N PHE A 173 -0.22 -14.28 20.75
CA PHE A 173 -0.06 -13.40 21.88
C PHE A 173 0.33 -11.99 21.44
N PHE A 174 -0.21 -10.97 22.13
CA PHE A 174 0.21 -9.60 21.95
C PHE A 174 1.33 -9.29 22.94
N THR A 175 2.52 -9.00 22.42
CA THR A 175 3.71 -8.70 23.21
C THR A 175 4.08 -7.23 23.10
N ALA A 176 4.42 -6.62 24.22
CA ALA A 176 4.97 -5.26 24.26
C ALA A 176 6.16 -5.25 25.20
N THR A 177 7.22 -4.51 24.82
CA THR A 177 8.37 -4.28 25.65
C THR A 177 8.46 -2.80 26.02
N PRO A 178 8.92 -2.45 27.25
CA PRO A 178 9.18 -1.07 27.62
C PRO A 178 10.24 -0.42 26.72
N VAL A 179 10.17 0.90 26.60
CA VAL A 179 11.18 1.68 25.87
C VAL A 179 12.51 1.59 26.60
N PHE A 180 13.60 1.27 25.90
CA PHE A 180 14.96 1.05 26.41
C PHE A 180 15.13 -0.15 27.35
N ASP A 181 14.09 -0.96 27.53
CA ASP A 181 14.15 -2.21 28.29
C ASP A 181 13.48 -3.32 27.48
N GLY A 182 14.02 -3.56 26.30
CA GLY A 182 13.54 -4.56 25.36
C GLY A 182 13.97 -5.98 25.74
N ALA A 183 13.33 -6.97 25.09
CA ALA A 183 13.68 -8.38 25.27
C ALA A 183 15.15 -8.64 24.86
N LYS A 184 15.85 -9.39 25.67
CA LYS A 184 17.23 -9.81 25.40
C LYS A 184 17.27 -11.00 24.46
N GLU A 185 18.41 -11.22 23.82
CA GLU A 185 18.58 -12.30 22.85
C GLU A 185 18.33 -13.68 23.48
N ASP A 186 18.86 -13.90 24.70
CA ASP A 186 18.67 -15.15 25.45
C ASP A 186 17.19 -15.40 25.81
N GLU A 187 16.45 -14.36 26.15
CA GLU A 187 15.03 -14.43 26.45
C GLU A 187 14.22 -14.79 25.20
N ILE A 188 14.59 -14.23 24.05
CA ILE A 188 13.95 -14.55 22.76
C ILE A 188 14.24 -16.00 22.39
N ALA A 189 15.47 -16.49 22.54
CA ALA A 189 15.83 -17.88 22.28
C ALA A 189 15.04 -18.86 23.16
N GLU A 190 14.85 -18.52 24.45
CA GLU A 190 14.03 -19.29 25.36
C GLU A 190 12.56 -19.34 24.92
N VAL A 191 12.00 -18.21 24.51
CA VAL A 191 10.62 -18.12 24.03
C VAL A 191 10.45 -18.92 22.74
N ILE A 192 11.43 -18.91 21.83
CA ILE A 192 11.41 -19.74 20.61
C ILE A 192 11.36 -21.24 20.98
N ARG A 193 12.18 -21.69 21.94
CA ARG A 193 12.16 -23.08 22.40
C ARG A 193 10.79 -23.49 22.96
N ARG A 194 10.16 -22.63 23.76
CA ARG A 194 8.82 -22.84 24.30
C ARG A 194 7.76 -22.87 23.20
N ALA A 195 7.85 -21.96 22.22
CA ALA A 195 6.95 -21.92 21.07
C ALA A 195 7.09 -23.19 20.20
N ASN A 196 8.32 -23.68 19.98
CA ASN A 196 8.55 -24.96 19.26
C ASN A 196 7.87 -26.13 19.99
N LYS A 197 8.04 -26.22 21.32
CA LYS A 197 7.37 -27.26 22.13
C LYS A 197 5.85 -27.14 22.00
N ASN A 198 5.33 -25.92 22.06
CA ASN A 198 3.89 -25.66 21.91
C ASN A 198 3.36 -26.10 20.52
N MET A 199 4.12 -25.90 19.45
CA MET A 199 3.77 -26.35 18.11
C MET A 199 3.76 -27.88 18.00
N LEU A 200 4.69 -28.57 18.65
CA LEU A 200 4.69 -30.04 18.76
C LEU A 200 3.46 -30.52 19.53
N ASN A 201 3.12 -29.92 20.65
CA ASN A 201 1.92 -30.23 21.43
C ASN A 201 0.65 -30.04 20.61
N LYS A 202 0.58 -28.96 19.81
CA LYS A 202 -0.53 -28.71 18.87
C LYS A 202 -0.67 -29.83 17.85
N ALA A 203 0.44 -30.21 17.24
CA ALA A 203 0.45 -31.28 16.24
C ALA A 203 0.09 -32.63 16.85
N THR A 204 0.60 -32.94 18.05
CA THR A 204 0.25 -34.15 18.78
C THR A 204 -1.23 -34.21 19.15
N ALA A 205 -1.79 -33.07 19.60
CA ALA A 205 -3.21 -32.97 19.90
C ALA A 205 -4.11 -33.14 18.66
N ALA A 206 -3.64 -32.70 17.49
CA ALA A 206 -4.40 -32.77 16.23
C ALA A 206 -4.29 -34.15 15.55
N PHE A 207 -3.13 -34.78 15.57
CA PHE A 207 -2.82 -35.98 14.77
C PHE A 207 -2.54 -37.23 15.59
N GLY A 208 -2.40 -37.12 16.92
CA GLY A 208 -2.12 -38.27 17.80
C GLY A 208 -0.90 -39.07 17.35
N ASP A 209 -1.06 -40.43 17.27
CA ASP A 209 -0.01 -41.36 16.85
C ASP A 209 0.43 -41.19 15.38
N HIS A 210 -0.30 -40.44 14.57
CA HIS A 210 0.04 -40.14 13.18
C HIS A 210 0.88 -38.90 13.02
N MET A 211 1.19 -38.19 14.11
CA MET A 211 2.03 -37.02 14.10
C MET A 211 3.44 -37.35 13.63
N ARG A 212 3.94 -36.57 12.69
CA ARG A 212 5.31 -36.64 12.18
C ARG A 212 6.04 -35.34 12.50
N PRO A 213 7.03 -35.34 13.39
CA PRO A 213 7.76 -34.13 13.80
C PRO A 213 8.41 -33.38 12.65
N GLU A 214 8.75 -34.09 11.58
CA GLU A 214 9.37 -33.57 10.36
C GLU A 214 8.47 -32.58 9.60
N PHE A 215 7.15 -32.67 9.78
CA PHE A 215 6.16 -31.75 9.18
C PHE A 215 5.73 -30.63 10.13
N VAL A 216 6.32 -30.52 11.30
CA VAL A 216 6.08 -29.41 12.22
C VAL A 216 7.16 -28.36 12.03
N THR A 217 6.77 -27.15 11.68
CA THR A 217 7.73 -26.05 11.55
C THR A 217 8.29 -25.70 12.91
N GLN A 218 9.62 -25.76 13.03
CA GLN A 218 10.39 -25.38 14.20
C GLN A 218 11.50 -24.42 13.77
N LEU A 219 11.78 -23.43 14.59
CA LEU A 219 12.90 -22.53 14.41
C LEU A 219 14.06 -22.95 15.31
N ASP A 220 15.28 -22.84 14.81
CA ASP A 220 16.46 -22.96 15.67
C ASP A 220 16.58 -21.73 16.59
N GLU A 221 17.55 -21.74 17.51
CA GLU A 221 17.81 -20.62 18.44
C GLU A 221 18.18 -19.32 17.72
N ARG A 222 18.58 -19.41 16.46
CA ARG A 222 18.91 -18.26 15.57
C ARG A 222 17.74 -17.84 14.67
N GLY A 223 16.55 -18.39 14.90
CA GLY A 223 15.35 -18.07 14.14
C GLY A 223 15.36 -18.59 12.70
N LYS A 224 16.08 -19.68 12.43
CA LYS A 224 16.14 -20.30 11.10
C LYS A 224 15.35 -21.61 11.05
N THR A 225 14.78 -21.87 9.87
CA THR A 225 14.05 -23.13 9.59
C THR A 225 14.32 -23.59 8.18
N ARG A 226 13.95 -24.84 7.90
CA ARG A 226 13.99 -25.42 6.55
C ARG A 226 12.83 -24.86 5.73
N LEU A 227 13.12 -24.44 4.52
CA LEU A 227 12.13 -24.04 3.55
C LEU A 227 12.26 -24.88 2.28
N PHE A 228 11.16 -24.97 1.56
CA PHE A 228 11.05 -25.66 0.28
C PHE A 228 10.71 -24.65 -0.82
N ASP A 229 11.27 -24.85 -2.00
CA ASP A 229 10.97 -24.02 -3.18
C ASP A 229 9.56 -24.37 -3.68
N GLY A 230 8.69 -23.36 -3.83
CA GLY A 230 7.33 -23.55 -4.32
C GLY A 230 7.23 -24.12 -5.73
N ARG A 231 8.25 -23.91 -6.57
CA ARG A 231 8.26 -24.38 -7.97
C ARG A 231 8.76 -25.80 -8.14
N THR A 232 9.83 -26.16 -7.42
CA THR A 232 10.49 -27.45 -7.56
C THR A 232 10.10 -28.43 -6.48
N GLY A 233 9.68 -27.95 -5.32
CA GLY A 233 9.43 -28.73 -4.13
C GLY A 233 10.71 -29.18 -3.41
N GLU A 234 11.88 -28.75 -3.88
CA GLU A 234 13.17 -29.11 -3.29
C GLU A 234 13.47 -28.26 -2.05
N GLU A 235 14.12 -28.88 -1.07
CA GLU A 235 14.59 -28.18 0.14
C GLU A 235 15.76 -27.24 -0.20
N PHE A 236 15.75 -26.02 0.36
CA PHE A 236 16.90 -25.11 0.25
C PHE A 236 18.10 -25.69 1.00
N ARG A 237 19.30 -25.49 0.46
CA ARG A 237 20.56 -26.06 1.00
C ARG A 237 20.85 -25.61 2.42
N GLU A 238 20.49 -24.39 2.75
CA GLU A 238 20.77 -23.77 4.05
C GLU A 238 19.48 -23.36 4.74
N PRO A 239 19.38 -23.51 6.07
CA PRO A 239 18.25 -23.02 6.83
C PRO A 239 18.12 -21.49 6.68
N ILE A 240 16.90 -21.00 6.51
CA ILE A 240 16.59 -19.61 6.23
C ILE A 240 15.92 -18.96 7.44
N THR A 241 16.25 -17.70 7.72
CA THR A 241 15.60 -16.90 8.77
C THR A 241 14.16 -16.60 8.37
N VAL A 242 13.22 -17.03 9.20
CA VAL A 242 11.79 -16.86 9.02
C VAL A 242 11.16 -16.33 10.30
N GLY A 243 10.13 -15.55 10.19
CA GLY A 243 9.35 -15.08 11.33
C GLY A 243 8.22 -14.14 10.91
N THR A 244 7.60 -13.51 11.87
CA THR A 244 6.49 -12.60 11.66
C THR A 244 6.90 -11.17 11.99
N SER A 245 6.77 -10.27 11.03
CA SER A 245 7.10 -8.86 11.19
C SER A 245 5.91 -7.97 10.87
N TYR A 246 5.86 -6.80 11.49
CA TYR A 246 4.85 -5.79 11.22
C TYR A 246 5.29 -4.91 10.05
N ILE A 247 4.56 -5.00 8.94
CA ILE A 247 4.87 -4.28 7.70
C ILE A 247 3.77 -3.26 7.41
N LEU A 248 4.20 -2.04 7.10
CA LEU A 248 3.33 -0.90 6.77
C LEU A 248 3.42 -0.58 5.28
N LYS A 249 2.28 -0.41 4.63
CA LYS A 249 2.20 0.18 3.29
C LYS A 249 2.29 1.70 3.44
N LEU A 250 3.25 2.31 2.75
CA LEU A 250 3.43 3.76 2.78
C LEU A 250 2.59 4.44 1.69
N GLY A 251 2.27 5.73 1.88
CA GLY A 251 1.53 6.54 0.91
C GLY A 251 2.27 6.84 -0.39
N HIS A 252 3.50 6.33 -0.55
CA HIS A 252 4.28 6.44 -1.79
C HIS A 252 3.96 5.26 -2.71
N MET A 253 2.82 5.32 -3.37
CA MET A 253 2.34 4.29 -4.29
C MET A 253 2.69 4.62 -5.74
N VAL A 254 2.90 3.59 -6.55
CA VAL A 254 3.29 3.76 -7.96
C VAL A 254 2.22 4.47 -8.77
N ASP A 255 0.94 4.23 -8.50
CA ASP A 255 -0.18 4.87 -9.20
C ASP A 255 -0.19 6.40 -9.07
N ASP A 256 0.30 6.90 -7.95
CA ASP A 256 0.42 8.35 -7.74
C ASP A 256 1.61 8.97 -8.48
N LYS A 257 2.58 8.17 -8.87
CA LYS A 257 3.84 8.62 -9.49
C LYS A 257 3.92 8.35 -10.98
N ILE A 258 3.25 7.30 -11.48
CA ILE A 258 3.23 7.00 -12.90
C ILE A 258 2.59 8.13 -13.68
N HIS A 259 3.31 8.63 -14.68
CA HIS A 259 2.86 9.76 -15.48
C HIS A 259 3.49 9.72 -16.87
N ALA A 260 2.67 9.99 -17.87
CA ALA A 260 3.09 10.14 -19.26
C ALA A 260 2.39 11.33 -19.91
N ARG A 261 3.03 11.92 -20.90
CA ARG A 261 2.50 13.06 -21.64
C ARG A 261 2.90 12.96 -23.11
N SER A 262 1.97 13.24 -24.00
CA SER A 262 2.26 13.51 -25.43
C SER A 262 2.25 15.02 -25.67
N THR A 263 1.09 15.66 -25.49
CA THR A 263 0.87 17.11 -25.58
C THR A 263 0.15 17.58 -24.34
N GLY A 264 0.35 18.84 -23.94
CA GLY A 264 -0.29 19.40 -22.74
C GLY A 264 0.02 20.87 -22.56
N PRO A 265 -0.23 21.44 -21.37
CA PRO A 265 -0.04 22.85 -21.10
C PRO A 265 1.43 23.26 -21.11
N TYR A 266 1.68 24.49 -21.55
CA TYR A 266 2.99 25.13 -21.59
C TYR A 266 3.02 26.35 -20.67
N SER A 267 4.21 26.70 -20.19
CA SER A 267 4.44 27.94 -19.45
C SER A 267 4.18 29.17 -20.34
N LEU A 268 3.52 30.19 -19.79
CA LEU A 268 3.20 31.42 -20.52
C LEU A 268 4.47 32.19 -20.94
N VAL A 269 5.51 32.19 -20.12
CA VAL A 269 6.73 33.00 -20.34
C VAL A 269 7.73 32.24 -21.20
N THR A 270 8.08 31.01 -20.82
CA THR A 270 9.16 30.23 -21.47
C THR A 270 8.67 29.37 -22.62
N GLN A 271 7.35 29.20 -22.79
CA GLN A 271 6.72 28.30 -23.78
C GLN A 271 7.24 26.85 -23.69
N GLN A 272 7.71 26.46 -22.52
CA GLN A 272 8.18 25.10 -22.25
C GLN A 272 7.06 24.29 -21.55
N PRO A 273 7.04 22.95 -21.69
CA PRO A 273 6.13 22.10 -20.95
C PRO A 273 6.22 22.34 -19.44
N LEU A 274 5.07 22.39 -18.76
CA LEU A 274 5.03 22.46 -17.31
C LEU A 274 5.66 21.19 -16.69
N GLY A 275 6.04 21.25 -15.41
CA GLY A 275 6.56 20.13 -14.65
C GLY A 275 5.51 19.52 -13.72
N GLY A 276 5.65 18.22 -13.44
CA GLY A 276 4.85 17.50 -12.44
C GLY A 276 3.55 16.89 -12.99
N LYS A 277 3.12 15.80 -12.34
CA LYS A 277 1.91 15.04 -12.71
C LYS A 277 0.63 15.88 -12.55
N ALA A 278 0.54 16.68 -11.48
CA ALA A 278 -0.65 17.45 -11.17
C ALA A 278 -0.98 18.52 -12.25
N GLN A 279 0.03 19.01 -12.95
CA GLN A 279 -0.10 20.01 -14.02
C GLN A 279 -0.08 19.38 -15.41
N PHE A 280 -0.18 18.07 -15.51
CA PHE A 280 0.01 17.32 -16.76
C PHE A 280 1.30 17.72 -17.47
N GLY A 281 2.40 17.81 -16.71
CA GLY A 281 3.70 18.25 -17.16
C GLY A 281 4.48 17.18 -17.91
N GLY A 282 5.58 17.57 -18.53
CA GLY A 282 6.50 16.68 -19.24
C GLY A 282 7.69 16.26 -18.39
N GLN A 283 8.41 15.25 -18.87
CA GLN A 283 9.69 14.83 -18.33
C GLN A 283 10.79 15.77 -18.77
N ARG A 284 11.70 16.12 -17.87
CA ARG A 284 12.87 16.92 -18.21
C ARG A 284 14.02 16.00 -18.66
N PHE A 285 14.47 16.17 -19.88
CA PHE A 285 15.73 15.61 -20.35
C PHE A 285 16.85 16.59 -19.99
N GLY A 286 17.72 16.18 -19.06
CA GLY A 286 18.89 16.97 -18.71
C GLY A 286 20.02 16.78 -19.74
N GLU A 287 21.19 17.39 -19.47
CA GLU A 287 22.36 17.31 -20.34
C GLU A 287 22.94 15.89 -20.48
N MET A 288 22.59 14.98 -19.57
CA MET A 288 22.99 13.57 -19.64
C MET A 288 21.99 12.72 -20.42
#